data_28f15ac267850c6664be76f3c7f8634d
#
_entry.id   28f15ac267850c6664be76f3c7f8634d
#
_cell.length_a   1.000
_cell.length_b   1.000
_cell.length_c   1.000
_cell.angle_alpha   90.00
_cell.angle_beta   90.00
_cell.angle_gamma   90.00
#
_symmetry.space_group_name_H-M   'P 1'
#
loop_
_entity.id
_entity.type
_entity.pdbx_description
1 polymer ?
#
loop_
_entity_poly.entity_id
_entity_poly.type
_entity_poly.pdbx_seq_one_letter_code
_entity_poly.pdbx_strand_id
1 'polypeptide(L)'
;EILERTELIGSANALAGSLSLLQRKRLELARAMATGPKLLLLDEIAGGLTEGECIALVETIRSIHREGVTIIWIEHVLHALNRVVERLLVLDFGKMIGLGEPEAIMASKNVKEIYLGIEV
;
A
#
# COMPACT_ATOMS: atom_id res chain seq x y z
N GLU A 1 16.82 9.78 10.20
CA GLU A 1 15.43 10.27 10.01
C GLU A 1 14.62 9.34 9.10
N ILE A 2 14.92 9.20 7.78
CA ILE A 2 14.11 8.34 6.88
C ILE A 2 14.13 6.88 7.31
N LEU A 3 15.28 6.33 7.68
CA LEU A 3 15.38 4.94 8.15
C LEU A 3 14.65 4.72 9.47
N GLU A 4 14.52 5.71 10.33
CA GLU A 4 13.69 5.65 11.53
C GLU A 4 12.21 5.60 11.16
N ARG A 5 11.77 6.49 10.27
CA ARG A 5 10.37 6.56 9.78
C ARG A 5 9.92 5.29 9.08
N THR A 6 10.84 4.58 8.44
CA THR A 6 10.58 3.31 7.76
C THR A 6 10.97 2.07 8.58
N GLU A 7 11.29 2.26 9.87
CA GLU A 7 11.66 1.19 10.81
C GLU A 7 12.87 0.36 10.34
N LEU A 8 13.84 1.01 9.69
CA LEU A 8 15.06 0.38 9.18
C LEU A 8 16.34 0.82 9.90
N ILE A 9 16.25 1.69 10.90
CA ILE A 9 17.43 2.24 11.55
C ILE A 9 18.32 1.14 12.15
N GLY A 10 17.76 0.09 12.70
CA GLY A 10 18.49 -1.07 13.23
C GLY A 10 19.26 -1.85 12.17
N SER A 11 18.91 -1.68 10.90
CA SER A 11 19.53 -2.35 9.75
C SER A 11 20.36 -1.38 8.88
N ALA A 12 20.67 -0.17 9.37
CA ALA A 12 21.31 0.89 8.58
C ALA A 12 22.64 0.47 7.94
N ASN A 13 23.38 -0.43 8.59
CA ASN A 13 24.68 -0.93 8.12
C ASN A 13 24.61 -2.37 7.57
N ALA A 14 23.42 -2.95 7.47
CA ALA A 14 23.23 -4.29 6.92
C ALA A 14 23.31 -4.27 5.38
N LEU A 15 23.77 -5.36 4.80
CA LEU A 15 23.71 -5.56 3.35
C LEU A 15 22.23 -5.69 2.93
N ALA A 16 21.83 -4.99 1.89
CA ALA A 16 20.45 -5.04 1.40
C ALA A 16 19.98 -6.48 1.05
N GLY A 17 20.88 -7.33 0.58
CA GLY A 17 20.60 -8.73 0.30
C GLY A 17 20.29 -9.60 1.53
N SER A 18 20.67 -9.16 2.74
CA SER A 18 20.38 -9.87 3.99
C SER A 18 19.05 -9.48 4.65
N LEU A 19 18.36 -8.48 4.10
CA LEU A 19 17.10 -7.99 4.64
C LEU A 19 15.96 -8.98 4.40
N SER A 20 15.03 -9.08 5.35
CA SER A 20 13.76 -9.79 5.16
C SER A 20 12.90 -9.15 4.08
N LEU A 21 11.86 -9.84 3.61
CA LEU A 21 10.98 -9.28 2.58
C LEU A 21 10.34 -7.96 3.03
N LEU A 22 9.81 -7.91 4.26
CA LEU A 22 9.24 -6.68 4.82
C LEU A 22 10.27 -5.56 4.86
N GLN A 23 11.50 -5.84 5.33
CA GLN A 23 12.58 -4.84 5.36
C GLN A 23 12.95 -4.34 3.96
N ARG A 24 12.95 -5.20 2.94
CA ARG A 24 13.18 -4.78 1.56
C ARG A 24 12.07 -3.86 1.05
N LYS A 25 10.80 -4.17 1.35
CA LYS A 25 9.66 -3.30 1.01
C LYS A 25 9.78 -1.94 1.69
N ARG A 26 10.16 -1.93 2.95
CA ARG A 26 10.46 -0.69 3.68
C ARG A 26 11.65 0.08 3.10
N LEU A 27 12.67 -0.62 2.59
CA LEU A 27 13.81 0.02 1.92
C LEU A 27 13.39 0.69 0.60
N GLU A 28 12.54 0.04 -0.21
CA GLU A 28 11.95 0.65 -1.41
C GLU A 28 11.19 1.94 -1.06
N LEU A 29 10.39 1.90 -0.01
CA LEU A 29 9.65 3.05 0.52
C LEU A 29 10.61 4.14 1.01
N ALA A 30 11.65 3.79 1.75
CA ALA A 30 12.66 4.71 2.25
C ALA A 30 13.40 5.43 1.10
N ARG A 31 13.75 4.71 0.04
CA ARG A 31 14.38 5.29 -1.15
C ARG A 31 13.47 6.32 -1.84
N ALA A 32 12.19 6.00 -2.00
CA ALA A 32 11.22 6.94 -2.54
C ALA A 32 11.08 8.17 -1.65
N MET A 33 10.98 7.98 -0.33
CA MET A 33 10.86 9.07 0.65
C MET A 33 12.11 9.96 0.71
N ALA A 34 13.28 9.44 0.38
CA ALA A 34 14.53 10.21 0.36
C ALA A 34 14.54 11.32 -0.71
N THR A 35 13.67 11.24 -1.70
CA THR A 35 13.50 12.29 -2.72
C THR A 35 12.70 13.50 -2.23
N GLY A 36 12.10 13.43 -1.03
CA GLY A 36 11.25 14.48 -0.48
C GLY A 36 9.92 14.66 -1.24
N PRO A 37 9.18 13.58 -1.54
CA PRO A 37 8.02 13.64 -2.43
C PRO A 37 6.84 14.34 -1.76
N LYS A 38 6.06 15.07 -2.55
CA LYS A 38 4.69 15.50 -2.20
C LYS A 38 3.64 14.48 -2.63
N LEU A 39 3.96 13.68 -3.64
CA LEU A 39 3.16 12.59 -4.17
C LEU A 39 4.02 11.32 -4.21
N LEU A 40 3.54 10.28 -3.55
CA LEU A 40 4.15 8.95 -3.52
C LEU A 40 3.28 7.97 -4.31
N LEU A 41 3.91 7.25 -5.23
CA LEU A 41 3.26 6.20 -6.02
C LEU A 41 3.77 4.85 -5.53
N LEU A 42 2.85 3.99 -5.08
CA LEU A 42 3.14 2.65 -4.61
C LEU A 42 2.48 1.62 -5.54
N ASP A 43 3.26 0.65 -5.99
CA ASP A 43 2.80 -0.39 -6.90
C ASP A 43 3.07 -1.78 -6.30
N GLU A 44 2.00 -2.45 -5.89
CA GLU A 44 2.00 -3.80 -5.32
C GLU A 44 3.04 -4.04 -4.20
N ILE A 45 3.24 -3.04 -3.34
CA ILE A 45 4.27 -3.11 -2.29
C ILE A 45 3.95 -4.15 -1.21
N ALA A 46 2.68 -4.52 -1.01
CA ALA A 46 2.26 -5.51 -0.02
C ALA A 46 2.38 -6.96 -0.49
N GLY A 47 2.73 -7.20 -1.76
CA GLY A 47 2.83 -8.54 -2.32
C GLY A 47 3.85 -9.43 -1.61
N GLY A 48 3.44 -10.66 -1.29
CA GLY A 48 4.29 -11.68 -0.66
C GLY A 48 4.47 -11.55 0.86
N LEU A 49 3.90 -10.53 1.48
CA LEU A 49 3.94 -10.34 2.93
C LEU A 49 2.88 -11.22 3.64
N THR A 50 3.20 -11.65 4.84
CA THR A 50 2.20 -12.22 5.76
C THR A 50 1.20 -11.14 6.19
N GLU A 51 0.06 -11.55 6.75
CA GLU A 51 -0.94 -10.57 7.22
C GLU A 51 -0.38 -9.61 8.27
N GLY A 52 0.39 -10.11 9.22
CA GLY A 52 1.05 -9.29 10.24
C GLY A 52 2.05 -8.30 9.66
N GLU A 53 2.86 -8.73 8.69
CA GLU A 53 3.81 -7.87 7.98
C GLU A 53 3.10 -6.81 7.14
N CYS A 54 1.99 -7.19 6.51
CA CYS A 54 1.15 -6.27 5.75
C CYS A 54 0.58 -5.17 6.66
N ILE A 55 0.07 -5.52 7.84
CA ILE A 55 -0.41 -4.56 8.84
C ILE A 55 0.71 -3.60 9.25
N ALA A 56 1.89 -4.12 9.53
CA ALA A 56 3.04 -3.30 9.90
C ALA A 56 3.45 -2.32 8.78
N LEU A 57 3.45 -2.76 7.52
CA LEU A 57 3.73 -1.90 6.37
C LEU A 57 2.66 -0.81 6.19
N VAL A 58 1.38 -1.17 6.33
CA VAL A 58 0.24 -0.24 6.26
C VAL A 58 0.37 0.87 7.29
N GLU A 59 0.77 0.56 8.53
CA GLU A 59 0.97 1.58 9.57
C GLU A 59 2.12 2.54 9.21
N THR A 60 3.20 2.04 8.64
CA THR A 60 4.29 2.88 8.13
C THR A 60 3.79 3.84 7.03
N ILE A 61 3.02 3.34 6.07
CA ILE A 61 2.45 4.15 4.97
C ILE A 61 1.45 5.18 5.53
N ARG A 62 0.62 4.80 6.48
CA ARG A 62 -0.31 5.71 7.16
C ARG A 62 0.42 6.85 7.89
N SER A 63 1.52 6.55 8.55
CA SER A 63 2.36 7.56 9.20
C SER A 63 2.90 8.59 8.20
N ILE A 64 3.38 8.14 7.04
CA ILE A 64 3.85 9.00 5.96
C ILE A 64 2.72 9.89 5.43
N HIS A 65 1.53 9.33 5.24
CA HIS A 65 0.36 10.10 4.80
C HIS A 65 -0.03 11.20 5.81
N ARG A 66 0.00 10.91 7.10
CA ARG A 66 -0.27 11.91 8.16
C ARG A 66 0.71 13.08 8.17
N GLU A 67 1.90 12.91 7.62
CA GLU A 67 2.88 13.98 7.46
C GLU A 67 2.61 14.88 6.24
N GLY A 68 1.51 14.65 5.51
CA GLY A 68 1.06 15.47 4.39
C GLY A 68 1.49 14.98 3.01
N VAL A 69 2.04 13.76 2.90
CA VAL A 69 2.36 13.16 1.61
C VAL A 69 1.09 12.58 0.99
N THR A 70 0.77 12.99 -0.23
CA THR A 70 -0.32 12.38 -1.01
C THR A 70 0.15 11.02 -1.54
N ILE A 71 -0.70 10.00 -1.43
CA ILE A 71 -0.33 8.62 -1.84
C ILE A 71 -1.35 8.09 -2.84
N ILE A 72 -0.85 7.56 -3.96
CA ILE A 72 -1.61 6.71 -4.87
C ILE A 72 -1.00 5.31 -4.75
N TRP A 73 -1.83 4.35 -4.34
CA TRP A 73 -1.39 2.99 -4.12
C TRP A 73 -2.17 2.01 -4.98
N ILE A 74 -1.47 1.31 -5.88
CA ILE A 74 -2.01 0.21 -6.68
C ILE A 74 -1.75 -1.09 -5.94
N GLU A 75 -2.79 -1.88 -5.71
CA GLU A 75 -2.69 -3.12 -4.95
C GLU A 75 -3.82 -4.09 -5.35
N HIS A 76 -3.55 -5.37 -5.28
CA HIS A 76 -4.56 -6.43 -5.40
C HIS A 76 -4.89 -7.09 -4.06
N VAL A 77 -4.11 -6.81 -3.02
CA VAL A 77 -4.36 -7.26 -1.64
C VAL A 77 -5.35 -6.31 -0.99
N LEU A 78 -6.64 -6.55 -1.20
CA LEU A 78 -7.73 -5.63 -0.83
C LEU A 78 -7.77 -5.27 0.66
N HIS A 79 -7.44 -6.23 1.54
CA HIS A 79 -7.43 -5.95 2.98
C HIS A 79 -6.34 -4.96 3.40
N ALA A 80 -5.26 -4.82 2.62
CA ALA A 80 -4.25 -3.79 2.85
C ALA A 80 -4.81 -2.40 2.52
N LEU A 81 -5.46 -2.27 1.37
CA LEU A 81 -6.05 -1.00 0.93
C LEU A 81 -7.18 -0.53 1.85
N ASN A 82 -8.14 -1.41 2.16
CA ASN A 82 -9.32 -1.06 2.94
C ASN A 82 -9.02 -0.50 4.34
N ARG A 83 -7.82 -0.72 4.86
CA ARG A 83 -7.38 -0.22 6.17
C ARG A 83 -6.90 1.23 6.14
N VAL A 84 -6.54 1.77 4.98
CA VAL A 84 -5.77 3.03 4.93
C VAL A 84 -6.26 4.01 3.89
N VAL A 85 -6.93 3.57 2.84
CA VAL A 85 -7.32 4.46 1.74
C VAL A 85 -8.59 5.26 2.08
N GLU A 86 -8.61 6.52 1.67
CA GLU A 86 -9.77 7.40 1.79
C GLU A 86 -10.72 7.22 0.60
N ARG A 87 -10.18 6.87 -0.56
CA ARG A 87 -10.93 6.62 -1.79
C ARG A 87 -10.38 5.40 -2.50
N LEU A 88 -11.28 4.58 -3.03
CA LEU A 88 -10.96 3.40 -3.82
C LEU A 88 -11.38 3.64 -5.28
N LEU A 89 -10.42 3.44 -6.19
CA LEU A 89 -10.65 3.38 -7.63
C LEU A 89 -10.50 1.92 -8.07
N VAL A 90 -11.50 1.39 -8.76
CA VAL A 90 -11.46 0.03 -9.31
C VAL A 90 -11.43 0.09 -10.83
N LEU A 91 -10.44 -0.59 -11.41
CA LEU A 91 -10.25 -0.71 -12.86
C LEU A 91 -10.47 -2.15 -13.31
N ASP A 92 -11.13 -2.32 -14.44
CA ASP A 92 -11.27 -3.57 -15.15
C ASP A 92 -11.02 -3.35 -16.63
N PHE A 93 -10.06 -4.07 -17.21
CA PHE A 93 -9.64 -3.91 -18.60
C PHE A 93 -9.49 -2.44 -19.07
N GLY A 94 -8.87 -1.61 -18.22
CA GLY A 94 -8.64 -0.20 -18.50
C GLY A 94 -9.87 0.70 -18.35
N LYS A 95 -11.02 0.17 -17.91
CA LYS A 95 -12.23 0.94 -17.61
C LYS A 95 -12.38 1.15 -16.12
N MET A 96 -12.76 2.35 -15.73
CA MET A 96 -13.14 2.65 -14.36
C MET A 96 -14.54 2.09 -14.08
N ILE A 97 -14.63 1.15 -13.15
CA ILE A 97 -15.91 0.53 -12.75
C ILE A 97 -16.42 1.02 -11.39
N GLY A 98 -15.59 1.72 -10.63
CA GLY A 98 -15.98 2.34 -9.37
C GLY A 98 -14.94 3.33 -8.89
N LEU A 99 -15.41 4.41 -8.27
CA LEU A 99 -14.58 5.40 -7.58
C LEU A 99 -15.38 5.99 -6.43
N GLY A 100 -14.86 5.93 -5.23
CA GLY A 100 -15.51 6.50 -4.06
C GLY A 100 -15.02 5.89 -2.75
N GLU A 101 -15.88 5.93 -1.75
CA GLU A 101 -15.59 5.35 -0.43
C GLU A 101 -15.36 3.84 -0.52
N PRO A 102 -14.31 3.30 0.14
CA PRO A 102 -13.94 1.90 0.02
C PRO A 102 -15.08 0.92 0.31
N GLU A 103 -15.83 1.14 1.39
CA GLU A 103 -16.95 0.26 1.76
C GLU A 103 -18.06 0.26 0.70
N ALA A 104 -18.44 1.43 0.19
CA ALA A 104 -19.46 1.56 -0.85
C ALA A 104 -19.04 0.90 -2.17
N ILE A 105 -17.77 1.08 -2.56
CA ILE A 105 -17.23 0.49 -3.78
C ILE A 105 -17.15 -1.03 -3.66
N MET A 106 -16.65 -1.55 -2.54
CA MET A 106 -16.59 -3.00 -2.29
C MET A 106 -17.96 -3.66 -2.18
N ALA A 107 -18.99 -2.92 -1.77
CA ALA A 107 -20.37 -3.40 -1.72
C ALA A 107 -21.08 -3.36 -3.08
N SER A 108 -20.53 -2.68 -4.08
CA SER A 108 -21.16 -2.56 -5.40
C SER A 108 -21.22 -3.89 -6.13
N LYS A 109 -22.32 -4.11 -6.87
CA LYS A 109 -22.56 -5.36 -7.61
C LYS A 109 -21.43 -5.66 -8.59
N ASN A 110 -21.03 -4.68 -9.41
CA ASN A 110 -19.99 -4.85 -10.42
C ASN A 110 -18.62 -5.27 -9.83
N VAL A 111 -18.25 -4.68 -8.70
CA VAL A 111 -16.98 -5.00 -8.04
C VAL A 111 -17.04 -6.42 -7.44
N LYS A 112 -18.15 -6.79 -6.82
CA LYS A 112 -18.35 -8.15 -6.28
C LYS A 112 -18.27 -9.21 -7.36
N GLU A 113 -18.92 -9.00 -8.50
CA GLU A 113 -18.91 -9.94 -9.63
C GLU A 113 -17.49 -10.11 -10.21
N ILE A 114 -16.78 -9.01 -10.41
CA ILE A 114 -15.47 -9.02 -11.08
C ILE A 114 -14.34 -9.47 -10.16
N TYR A 115 -14.29 -8.96 -8.93
CA TYR A 115 -13.15 -9.18 -8.03
C TYR A 115 -13.37 -10.28 -6.99
N LEU A 116 -14.61 -10.52 -6.58
CA LEU A 116 -14.91 -11.52 -5.55
C LEU A 116 -15.51 -12.80 -6.15
N GLY A 117 -15.85 -12.82 -7.44
CA GLY A 117 -16.46 -13.97 -8.10
C GLY A 117 -17.82 -14.37 -7.51
N ILE A 118 -18.51 -13.43 -6.86
CA ILE A 118 -19.81 -13.65 -6.25
C ILE A 118 -20.87 -13.26 -7.27
N GLU A 119 -21.63 -14.24 -7.76
CA GLU A 119 -22.87 -13.96 -8.49
C GLU A 119 -23.89 -13.34 -7.53
N VAL A 120 -24.42 -12.18 -7.88
CA VAL A 120 -25.38 -11.40 -7.08
C VAL A 120 -26.70 -11.26 -7.80
#